data_f6ee52a45026c632035bbaa896cff326
#
_entry.id   f6ee52a45026c632035bbaa896cff326
#
_cell.length_a   1.000
_cell.length_b   1.000
_cell.length_c   1.000
_cell.angle_alpha   90.00
_cell.angle_beta   90.00
_cell.angle_gamma   90.00
#
_symmetry.space_group_name_H-M   'P 1'
#
loop_
_entity.id
_entity.type
_entity.pdbx_description
1 polymer ?
#
loop_
_entity_poly.entity_id
_entity_poly.type
_entity_poly.pdbx_seq_one_letter_code
_entity_poly.pdbx_strand_id
1 'polypeptide(L)'
;MPHGSSPALLALHAVRIAGMASTERAAVRYGLPRADTEELLQDDEARGLVRRVEFVDLAGWSLTEAGRAEDERRLSEELDRTGTRPVVEAAAVAFGRLNPRLLTAVTDWQLRPQPWDRMAANAHTDHRWDDRVLRELTRIGELLGPVCDPLEAALRRFAGYPRRYAAAMARVSDGERSWVDGIGPESAHGVWLELHEDLRATLGNPLGAGPSVTPG
;
A
#
# COMPACT_ATOMS: atom_id res chain seq x y z
N MET A 1 15.39 -16.36 -10.49
CA MET A 1 14.08 -15.92 -11.01
C MET A 1 13.15 -15.74 -9.83
N PRO A 2 12.41 -14.59 -9.74
CA PRO A 2 11.46 -14.38 -8.66
C PRO A 2 10.34 -15.44 -8.69
N HIS A 3 9.90 -15.86 -7.50
CA HIS A 3 8.78 -16.80 -7.39
C HIS A 3 7.45 -16.09 -7.76
N GLY A 4 6.61 -16.81 -8.51
CA GLY A 4 5.26 -16.35 -8.85
C GLY A 4 4.25 -16.82 -7.79
N SER A 5 3.30 -15.97 -7.48
CA SER A 5 2.14 -16.28 -6.65
C SER A 5 0.99 -16.81 -7.51
N SER A 6 0.07 -17.61 -6.93
CA SER A 6 -1.09 -18.08 -7.67
C SER A 6 -2.08 -16.94 -7.97
N PRO A 7 -2.80 -16.99 -9.11
CA PRO A 7 -3.81 -15.97 -9.42
C PRO A 7 -4.86 -15.79 -8.31
N ALA A 8 -5.29 -16.89 -7.69
CA ALA A 8 -6.26 -16.85 -6.60
C ALA A 8 -5.72 -16.14 -5.33
N LEU A 9 -4.44 -16.31 -5.00
CA LEU A 9 -3.80 -15.53 -3.93
C LEU A 9 -3.72 -14.05 -4.33
N LEU A 10 -3.28 -13.76 -5.55
CA LEU A 10 -3.11 -12.39 -6.02
C LEU A 10 -4.42 -11.60 -6.06
N ALA A 11 -5.54 -12.22 -6.49
CA ALA A 11 -6.85 -11.58 -6.51
C ALA A 11 -7.33 -11.22 -5.09
N LEU A 12 -7.26 -12.16 -4.15
CA LEU A 12 -7.63 -11.95 -2.75
C LEU A 12 -6.74 -10.89 -2.09
N HIS A 13 -5.41 -11.00 -2.27
CA HIS A 13 -4.43 -10.10 -1.70
C HIS A 13 -4.52 -8.67 -2.25
N ALA A 14 -4.88 -8.50 -3.53
CA ALA A 14 -5.12 -7.17 -4.11
C ALA A 14 -6.24 -6.41 -3.38
N VAL A 15 -7.31 -7.12 -3.00
CA VAL A 15 -8.38 -6.53 -2.19
C VAL A 15 -7.90 -6.20 -0.77
N ARG A 16 -7.03 -7.06 -0.19
CA ARG A 16 -6.44 -6.84 1.13
C ARG A 16 -5.66 -5.54 1.20
N ILE A 17 -4.68 -5.36 0.32
CA ILE A 17 -3.77 -4.20 0.37
C ILE A 17 -4.47 -2.88 -0.01
N ALA A 18 -5.54 -2.96 -0.79
CA ALA A 18 -6.35 -1.81 -1.16
C ALA A 18 -7.41 -1.43 -0.10
N GLY A 19 -7.69 -2.33 0.87
CA GLY A 19 -8.81 -2.21 1.81
C GLY A 19 -10.18 -2.42 1.15
N MET A 20 -10.42 -1.78 0.01
CA MET A 20 -11.52 -1.97 -0.90
C MET A 20 -11.03 -1.79 -2.34
N ALA A 21 -11.43 -2.67 -3.25
CA ALA A 21 -11.03 -2.61 -4.65
C ALA A 21 -12.17 -3.02 -5.60
N SER A 22 -12.30 -2.30 -6.70
CA SER A 22 -13.04 -2.83 -7.85
C SER A 22 -12.29 -4.01 -8.45
N THR A 23 -12.98 -4.87 -9.21
CA THR A 23 -12.33 -5.98 -9.95
C THR A 23 -11.22 -5.48 -10.87
N GLU A 24 -11.46 -4.37 -11.57
CA GLU A 24 -10.48 -3.73 -12.45
C GLU A 24 -9.19 -3.36 -11.69
N ARG A 25 -9.34 -2.70 -10.54
CA ARG A 25 -8.19 -2.33 -9.70
C ARG A 25 -7.43 -3.54 -9.19
N ALA A 26 -8.12 -4.59 -8.73
CA ALA A 26 -7.51 -5.82 -8.28
C ALA A 26 -6.74 -6.53 -9.41
N ALA A 27 -7.32 -6.58 -10.61
CA ALA A 27 -6.70 -7.16 -11.79
C ALA A 27 -5.43 -6.40 -12.20
N VAL A 28 -5.52 -5.08 -12.33
CA VAL A 28 -4.40 -4.21 -12.75
C VAL A 28 -3.22 -4.29 -11.78
N ARG A 29 -3.48 -4.41 -10.47
CA ARG A 29 -2.41 -4.46 -9.44
C ARG A 29 -1.37 -5.53 -9.74
N TYR A 30 -1.80 -6.68 -10.23
CA TYR A 30 -0.93 -7.84 -10.50
C TYR A 30 -0.91 -8.30 -11.96
N GLY A 31 -1.51 -7.51 -12.87
CA GLY A 31 -1.55 -7.83 -14.29
C GLY A 31 -2.37 -9.09 -14.61
N LEU A 32 -3.42 -9.35 -13.85
CA LEU A 32 -4.35 -10.46 -14.10
C LEU A 32 -5.40 -10.05 -15.14
N PRO A 33 -5.93 -11.01 -15.94
CA PRO A 33 -7.10 -10.73 -16.77
C PRO A 33 -8.30 -10.36 -15.89
N ARG A 34 -9.04 -9.31 -16.29
CA ARG A 34 -10.20 -8.82 -15.52
C ARG A 34 -11.27 -9.90 -15.31
N ALA A 35 -11.58 -10.67 -16.38
CA ALA A 35 -12.58 -11.74 -16.33
C ALA A 35 -12.20 -12.82 -15.30
N ASP A 36 -10.96 -13.30 -15.35
CA ASP A 36 -10.45 -14.32 -14.43
C ASP A 36 -10.45 -13.80 -12.98
N THR A 37 -10.13 -12.50 -12.80
CA THR A 37 -10.15 -11.86 -11.48
C THR A 37 -11.58 -11.77 -10.92
N GLU A 38 -12.56 -11.47 -11.76
CA GLU A 38 -13.97 -11.44 -11.36
C GLU A 38 -14.44 -12.83 -10.91
N GLU A 39 -14.12 -13.89 -11.67
CA GLU A 39 -14.46 -15.28 -11.32
C GLU A 39 -13.81 -15.68 -9.98
N LEU A 40 -12.53 -15.37 -9.78
CA LEU A 40 -11.82 -15.68 -8.54
C LEU A 40 -12.44 -14.97 -7.33
N LEU A 41 -12.83 -13.69 -7.50
CA LEU A 41 -13.47 -12.94 -6.40
C LEU A 41 -14.90 -13.41 -6.13
N GLN A 42 -15.64 -13.86 -7.13
CA GLN A 42 -16.97 -14.49 -6.95
C GLN A 42 -16.84 -15.83 -6.21
N ASP A 43 -15.83 -16.64 -6.53
CA ASP A 43 -15.54 -17.87 -5.81
C ASP A 43 -15.17 -17.60 -4.34
N ASP A 44 -14.39 -16.56 -4.10
CA ASP A 44 -14.01 -16.14 -2.75
C ASP A 44 -15.24 -15.53 -2.00
N GLU A 45 -16.18 -14.86 -2.69
CA GLU A 45 -17.46 -14.42 -2.12
C GLU A 45 -18.33 -15.63 -1.69
N ALA A 46 -18.44 -16.65 -2.56
CA ALA A 46 -19.17 -17.87 -2.25
C ALA A 46 -18.60 -18.62 -1.02
N ARG A 47 -17.29 -18.45 -0.75
CA ARG A 47 -16.61 -19.00 0.44
C ARG A 47 -16.70 -18.07 1.65
N GLY A 48 -17.28 -16.87 1.50
CA GLY A 48 -17.36 -15.87 2.56
C GLY A 48 -16.02 -15.16 2.85
N LEU A 49 -15.06 -15.19 1.94
CA LEU A 49 -13.74 -14.54 2.12
C LEU A 49 -13.77 -13.06 1.73
N VAL A 50 -14.56 -12.71 0.72
CA VAL A 50 -14.82 -11.32 0.34
C VAL A 50 -16.31 -11.04 0.35
N ARG A 51 -16.66 -9.77 0.33
CA ARG A 51 -18.05 -9.30 0.18
C ARG A 51 -18.07 -8.11 -0.77
N ARG A 52 -19.18 -7.93 -1.46
CA ARG A 52 -19.47 -6.70 -2.19
C ARG A 52 -19.81 -5.58 -1.22
N VAL A 53 -19.24 -4.42 -1.48
CA VAL A 53 -19.51 -3.19 -0.71
C VAL A 53 -19.90 -2.11 -1.70
N GLU A 54 -21.02 -1.45 -1.44
CA GLU A 54 -21.47 -0.28 -2.17
C GLU A 54 -21.57 0.88 -1.18
N PHE A 55 -20.88 1.97 -1.49
CA PHE A 55 -20.93 3.17 -0.68
C PHE A 55 -20.92 4.40 -1.58
N VAL A 56 -22.05 5.10 -1.61
CA VAL A 56 -22.31 6.29 -2.45
C VAL A 56 -21.96 5.99 -3.93
N ASP A 57 -20.79 6.44 -4.41
CA ASP A 57 -20.34 6.25 -5.80
C ASP A 57 -19.23 5.19 -5.94
N LEU A 58 -18.95 4.43 -4.88
CA LEU A 58 -17.91 3.41 -4.85
C LEU A 58 -18.52 2.02 -4.68
N ALA A 59 -18.30 1.16 -5.67
CA ALA A 59 -18.65 -0.26 -5.59
C ALA A 59 -17.38 -1.10 -5.72
N GLY A 60 -17.25 -2.15 -4.90
CA GLY A 60 -16.07 -2.99 -4.93
C GLY A 60 -16.14 -4.17 -3.98
N TRP A 61 -15.03 -4.83 -3.85
CA TRP A 61 -14.79 -5.97 -2.97
C TRP A 61 -14.06 -5.53 -1.71
N SER A 62 -14.41 -6.10 -0.58
CA SER A 62 -13.70 -5.94 0.68
C SER A 62 -13.53 -7.30 1.35
N LEU A 63 -12.41 -7.54 2.03
CA LEU A 63 -12.20 -8.77 2.77
C LEU A 63 -13.10 -8.83 4.01
N THR A 64 -13.62 -10.04 4.27
CA THR A 64 -14.17 -10.38 5.57
C THR A 64 -13.05 -10.70 6.57
N GLU A 65 -13.37 -10.95 7.83
CA GLU A 65 -12.40 -11.44 8.80
C GLU A 65 -11.83 -12.81 8.39
N ALA A 66 -12.68 -13.71 7.89
CA ALA A 66 -12.26 -15.00 7.34
C ALA A 66 -11.34 -14.82 6.12
N GLY A 67 -11.65 -13.86 5.25
CA GLY A 67 -10.78 -13.52 4.11
C GLY A 67 -9.40 -13.02 4.53
N ARG A 68 -9.32 -12.20 5.58
CA ARG A 68 -8.03 -11.76 6.14
C ARG A 68 -7.20 -12.92 6.66
N ALA A 69 -7.82 -13.82 7.43
CA ALA A 69 -7.14 -15.00 7.96
C ALA A 69 -6.68 -15.95 6.85
N GLU A 70 -7.50 -16.14 5.82
CA GLU A 70 -7.14 -16.97 4.68
C GLU A 70 -6.02 -16.37 3.82
N ASP A 71 -6.03 -15.05 3.60
CA ASP A 71 -4.96 -14.35 2.91
C ASP A 71 -3.62 -14.52 3.65
N GLU A 72 -3.59 -14.26 4.96
CA GLU A 72 -2.40 -14.44 5.81
C GLU A 72 -1.90 -15.88 5.82
N ARG A 73 -2.81 -16.87 5.85
CA ARG A 73 -2.45 -18.29 5.77
C ARG A 73 -1.78 -18.62 4.44
N ARG A 74 -2.37 -18.20 3.31
CA ARG A 74 -1.81 -18.44 1.97
C ARG A 74 -0.47 -17.75 1.77
N LEU A 75 -0.31 -16.53 2.28
CA LEU A 75 0.95 -15.78 2.25
C LEU A 75 2.04 -16.49 3.07
N SER A 76 1.71 -16.98 4.27
CA SER A 76 2.65 -17.74 5.10
C SER A 76 3.08 -19.04 4.40
N GLU A 77 2.16 -19.78 3.81
CA GLU A 77 2.48 -20.99 3.01
C GLU A 77 3.37 -20.66 1.81
N GLU A 78 3.15 -19.53 1.16
CA GLU A 78 4.03 -19.06 0.09
C GLU A 78 5.45 -18.82 0.59
N LEU A 79 5.62 -18.11 1.71
CA LEU A 79 6.94 -17.87 2.31
C LEU A 79 7.66 -19.18 2.66
N ASP A 80 6.95 -20.13 3.23
CA ASP A 80 7.51 -21.43 3.64
C ASP A 80 7.92 -22.25 2.43
N ARG A 81 7.07 -22.30 1.40
CA ARG A 81 7.32 -23.01 0.15
C ARG A 81 8.49 -22.43 -0.65
N THR A 82 8.68 -21.12 -0.61
CA THR A 82 9.71 -20.41 -1.37
C THR A 82 10.99 -20.16 -0.58
N GLY A 83 10.97 -20.31 0.75
CA GLY A 83 12.10 -20.01 1.62
C GLY A 83 12.42 -18.50 1.69
N THR A 84 11.48 -17.64 1.33
CA THR A 84 11.72 -16.18 1.19
C THR A 84 11.43 -15.37 2.46
N ARG A 85 10.95 -16.00 3.53
CA ARG A 85 10.62 -15.33 4.81
C ARG A 85 11.74 -14.42 5.33
N PRO A 86 13.03 -14.83 5.36
CA PRO A 86 14.09 -13.96 5.87
C PRO A 86 14.28 -12.68 5.05
N VAL A 87 14.03 -12.74 3.74
CA VAL A 87 14.11 -11.57 2.85
C VAL A 87 13.00 -10.58 3.17
N VAL A 88 11.77 -11.08 3.37
CA VAL A 88 10.62 -10.23 3.70
C VAL A 88 10.77 -9.61 5.08
N GLU A 89 11.26 -10.35 6.06
CA GLU A 89 11.54 -9.83 7.41
C GLU A 89 12.61 -8.73 7.40
N ALA A 90 13.70 -8.92 6.67
CA ALA A 90 14.75 -7.92 6.54
C ALA A 90 14.23 -6.62 5.88
N ALA A 91 13.42 -6.76 4.82
CA ALA A 91 12.79 -5.62 4.15
C ALA A 91 11.77 -4.91 5.05
N ALA A 92 10.98 -5.65 5.83
CA ALA A 92 10.04 -5.08 6.79
C ALA A 92 10.76 -4.25 7.88
N VAL A 93 11.89 -4.72 8.39
CA VAL A 93 12.74 -3.97 9.33
C VAL A 93 13.28 -2.69 8.67
N ALA A 94 13.78 -2.77 7.44
CA ALA A 94 14.29 -1.61 6.71
C ALA A 94 13.19 -0.59 6.42
N PHE A 95 12.02 -1.03 5.97
CA PHE A 95 10.82 -0.22 5.76
C PHE A 95 10.36 0.46 7.05
N GLY A 96 10.34 -0.28 8.17
CA GLY A 96 9.94 0.22 9.48
C GLY A 96 10.77 1.42 9.95
N ARG A 97 12.03 1.54 9.52
CA ARG A 97 12.91 2.70 9.81
C ARG A 97 12.53 3.94 9.00
N LEU A 98 11.94 3.76 7.82
CA LEU A 98 11.50 4.86 6.95
C LEU A 98 10.10 5.35 7.31
N ASN A 99 9.25 4.48 7.85
CA ASN A 99 7.84 4.77 8.10
C ASN A 99 7.61 6.02 8.97
N PRO A 100 8.30 6.24 10.12
CA PRO A 100 8.12 7.47 10.91
C PRO A 100 8.48 8.73 10.13
N ARG A 101 9.49 8.67 9.26
CA ARG A 101 9.92 9.80 8.42
C ARG A 101 8.83 10.17 7.43
N LEU A 102 8.24 9.19 6.77
CA LEU A 102 7.14 9.43 5.84
C LEU A 102 5.92 10.02 6.56
N LEU A 103 5.51 9.42 7.68
CA LEU A 103 4.37 9.91 8.45
C LEU A 103 4.58 11.36 8.90
N THR A 104 5.79 11.72 9.33
CA THR A 104 6.13 13.11 9.67
C THR A 104 6.02 14.02 8.44
N ALA A 105 6.58 13.60 7.29
CA ALA A 105 6.54 14.39 6.07
C ALA A 105 5.10 14.59 5.56
N VAL A 106 4.25 13.56 5.61
CA VAL A 106 2.84 13.66 5.22
C VAL A 106 2.08 14.56 6.22
N THR A 107 2.35 14.44 7.51
CA THR A 107 1.77 15.34 8.52
C THR A 107 2.19 16.79 8.28
N ASP A 108 3.46 17.06 8.01
CA ASP A 108 3.98 18.39 7.68
C ASP A 108 3.44 18.93 6.33
N TRP A 109 3.02 18.02 5.43
CA TRP A 109 2.31 18.41 4.21
C TRP A 109 0.90 18.90 4.50
N GLN A 110 0.17 18.16 5.33
CA GLN A 110 -1.22 18.47 5.71
C GLN A 110 -1.33 19.62 6.71
N LEU A 111 -0.39 19.68 7.65
CA LEU A 111 -0.41 20.61 8.76
C LEU A 111 0.84 21.52 8.73
N ARG A 112 0.61 22.79 9.04
CA ARG A 112 1.68 23.75 9.29
C ARG A 112 1.43 24.47 10.63
N PRO A 113 2.02 23.99 11.74
CA PRO A 113 1.80 24.56 13.06
C PRO A 113 2.06 26.06 13.11
N GLN A 114 1.13 26.78 13.73
CA GLN A 114 1.22 28.21 14.00
C GLN A 114 1.38 28.45 15.51
N PRO A 115 1.91 29.59 15.97
CA PRO A 115 2.06 29.88 17.38
C PRO A 115 0.75 29.77 18.20
N TRP A 116 -0.38 30.01 17.55
CA TRP A 116 -1.72 30.01 18.16
C TRP A 116 -2.53 28.74 17.84
N ASP A 117 -2.08 27.93 16.86
CA ASP A 117 -2.76 26.68 16.46
C ASP A 117 -1.74 25.65 15.96
N ARG A 118 -1.51 24.62 16.77
CA ARG A 118 -0.56 23.54 16.44
C ARG A 118 -1.10 22.58 15.38
N MET A 119 -2.40 22.60 15.12
CA MET A 119 -3.08 21.73 14.14
C MET A 119 -3.58 22.53 12.93
N ALA A 120 -3.05 23.74 12.72
CA ALA A 120 -3.42 24.54 11.56
C ALA A 120 -3.14 23.80 10.26
N ALA A 121 -4.15 23.72 9.38
CA ALA A 121 -3.99 23.14 8.05
C ALA A 121 -2.94 23.92 7.25
N ASN A 122 -2.13 23.21 6.48
CA ASN A 122 -1.17 23.83 5.59
C ASN A 122 -1.91 24.42 4.37
N ALA A 123 -1.95 25.75 4.30
CA ALA A 123 -2.55 26.48 3.17
C ALA A 123 -1.63 26.51 1.92
N HIS A 124 -0.45 25.89 1.98
CA HIS A 124 0.54 25.85 0.91
C HIS A 124 0.97 27.23 0.38
N THR A 125 1.01 28.22 1.26
CA THR A 125 1.45 29.60 0.97
C THR A 125 2.92 29.84 1.30
N ASP A 126 3.54 28.95 2.08
CA ASP A 126 4.97 28.98 2.39
C ASP A 126 5.72 27.94 1.52
N HIS A 127 6.22 28.41 0.39
CA HIS A 127 6.95 27.55 -0.54
C HIS A 127 8.19 26.91 0.08
N ARG A 128 8.86 27.57 1.06
CA ARG A 128 10.05 26.99 1.72
C ARG A 128 9.68 25.80 2.60
N TRP A 129 8.51 25.86 3.23
CA TRP A 129 7.97 24.73 4.00
C TRP A 129 7.64 23.56 3.08
N ASP A 130 6.85 23.81 2.04
CA ASP A 130 6.45 22.80 1.08
C ASP A 130 7.66 22.16 0.39
N ASP A 131 8.64 22.96 -0.07
CA ASP A 131 9.87 22.45 -0.69
C ASP A 131 10.69 21.54 0.24
N ARG A 132 10.73 21.86 1.54
CA ARG A 132 11.40 21.00 2.53
C ARG A 132 10.71 19.64 2.63
N VAL A 133 9.37 19.64 2.71
CA VAL A 133 8.57 18.40 2.78
C VAL A 133 8.74 17.59 1.52
N LEU A 134 8.63 18.20 0.35
CA LEU A 134 8.76 17.50 -0.93
C LEU A 134 10.17 16.91 -1.12
N ARG A 135 11.23 17.61 -0.71
CA ARG A 135 12.59 17.05 -0.71
C ARG A 135 12.72 15.83 0.20
N GLU A 136 12.06 15.84 1.37
CA GLU A 136 12.08 14.67 2.27
C GLU A 136 11.31 13.49 1.66
N LEU A 137 10.14 13.70 1.08
CA LEU A 137 9.38 12.68 0.38
C LEU A 137 10.17 12.08 -0.80
N THR A 138 10.87 12.92 -1.56
CA THR A 138 11.74 12.46 -2.65
C THR A 138 12.88 11.57 -2.13
N ARG A 139 13.56 11.98 -1.05
CA ARG A 139 14.62 11.16 -0.43
C ARG A 139 14.12 9.82 0.11
N ILE A 140 12.91 9.80 0.67
CA ILE A 140 12.25 8.56 1.11
C ILE A 140 12.00 7.65 -0.09
N GLY A 141 11.52 8.20 -1.20
CA GLY A 141 11.32 7.46 -2.45
C GLY A 141 12.61 6.84 -3.01
N GLU A 142 13.74 7.57 -2.94
CA GLU A 142 15.07 7.05 -3.34
C GLU A 142 15.51 5.86 -2.47
N LEU A 143 15.15 5.87 -1.19
CA LEU A 143 15.46 4.79 -0.24
C LEU A 143 14.52 3.58 -0.38
N LEU A 144 13.38 3.73 -1.06
CA LEU A 144 12.41 2.67 -1.24
C LEU A 144 12.92 1.58 -2.20
N GLY A 145 13.70 1.96 -3.23
CA GLY A 145 14.33 1.01 -4.16
C GLY A 145 15.13 -0.07 -3.43
N PRO A 146 16.18 0.29 -2.65
CA PRO A 146 16.96 -0.67 -1.88
C PRO A 146 16.16 -1.58 -0.93
N VAL A 147 15.00 -1.13 -0.45
CA VAL A 147 14.08 -1.95 0.38
C VAL A 147 13.29 -2.93 -0.48
N CYS A 148 12.81 -2.50 -1.65
CA CYS A 148 11.92 -3.29 -2.49
C CYS A 148 12.66 -4.22 -3.47
N ASP A 149 13.88 -3.88 -3.91
CA ASP A 149 14.62 -4.70 -4.87
C ASP A 149 14.83 -6.16 -4.42
N PRO A 150 15.21 -6.45 -3.15
CA PRO A 150 15.30 -7.83 -2.66
C PRO A 150 13.94 -8.52 -2.61
N LEU A 151 12.85 -7.79 -2.28
CA LEU A 151 11.50 -8.32 -2.25
C LEU A 151 11.04 -8.74 -3.65
N GLU A 152 11.22 -7.87 -4.65
CA GLU A 152 10.86 -8.13 -6.03
C GLU A 152 11.66 -9.29 -6.62
N ALA A 153 12.95 -9.37 -6.29
CA ALA A 153 13.81 -10.48 -6.69
C ALA A 153 13.37 -11.82 -6.07
N ALA A 154 12.78 -11.80 -4.88
CA ALA A 154 12.29 -12.99 -4.19
C ALA A 154 10.86 -13.37 -4.63
N LEU A 155 9.93 -12.45 -4.59
CA LEU A 155 8.50 -12.63 -4.85
C LEU A 155 7.99 -11.55 -5.82
N ARG A 156 7.56 -11.97 -7.01
CA ARG A 156 7.13 -11.05 -8.09
C ARG A 156 6.01 -10.09 -7.67
N ARG A 157 5.14 -10.50 -6.74
CA ARG A 157 4.02 -9.67 -6.30
C ARG A 157 4.43 -8.36 -5.61
N PHE A 158 5.66 -8.26 -5.10
CA PHE A 158 6.21 -7.03 -4.55
C PHE A 158 6.73 -6.04 -5.62
N ALA A 159 6.61 -6.39 -6.91
CA ALA A 159 7.08 -5.53 -7.99
C ALA A 159 6.32 -4.20 -8.06
N GLY A 160 7.06 -3.17 -8.45
CA GLY A 160 6.52 -1.90 -8.91
C GLY A 160 6.28 -0.84 -7.84
N TYR A 161 6.44 -1.10 -6.56
CA TYR A 161 6.24 -0.09 -5.51
C TYR A 161 7.12 1.16 -5.68
N PRO A 162 8.46 1.05 -5.88
CA PRO A 162 9.31 2.22 -6.07
C PRO A 162 8.91 3.03 -7.30
N ARG A 163 8.57 2.35 -8.40
CA ARG A 163 8.16 3.00 -9.65
C ARG A 163 6.85 3.76 -9.49
N ARG A 164 5.85 3.18 -8.82
CA ARG A 164 4.55 3.83 -8.55
C ARG A 164 4.74 5.04 -7.65
N TYR A 165 5.55 4.92 -6.61
CA TYR A 165 5.87 6.05 -5.73
C TYR A 165 6.57 7.18 -6.50
N ALA A 166 7.57 6.87 -7.32
CA ALA A 166 8.27 7.84 -8.15
C ALA A 166 7.32 8.51 -9.17
N ALA A 167 6.39 7.76 -9.76
CA ALA A 167 5.38 8.30 -10.67
C ALA A 167 4.45 9.29 -9.95
N ALA A 168 4.02 9.00 -8.72
CA ALA A 168 3.26 9.93 -7.90
C ALA A 168 4.05 11.22 -7.62
N MET A 169 5.31 11.11 -7.23
CA MET A 169 6.17 12.28 -6.98
C MET A 169 6.46 13.10 -8.24
N ALA A 170 6.52 12.48 -9.43
CA ALA A 170 6.61 13.20 -10.69
C ALA A 170 5.37 14.08 -10.93
N ARG A 171 4.16 13.54 -10.69
CA ARG A 171 2.90 14.32 -10.77
C ARG A 171 2.89 15.49 -9.78
N VAL A 172 3.40 15.27 -8.57
CA VAL A 172 3.56 16.36 -7.58
C VAL A 172 4.47 17.45 -8.12
N SER A 173 5.59 17.08 -8.78
CA SER A 173 6.52 18.03 -9.39
C SER A 173 5.89 18.82 -10.55
N ASP A 174 4.91 18.23 -11.25
CA ASP A 174 4.12 18.87 -12.30
C ASP A 174 2.99 19.77 -11.72
N GLY A 175 2.92 19.92 -10.40
CA GLY A 175 1.98 20.80 -9.69
C GLY A 175 0.71 20.11 -9.19
N GLU A 176 0.55 18.80 -9.38
CA GLU A 176 -0.62 18.03 -8.93
C GLU A 176 -0.46 17.63 -7.46
N ARG A 177 -0.66 18.58 -6.55
CA ARG A 177 -0.38 18.44 -5.11
C ARG A 177 -1.13 17.30 -4.42
N SER A 178 -2.33 16.95 -4.88
CA SER A 178 -3.12 15.84 -4.36
C SER A 178 -2.43 14.47 -4.50
N TRP A 179 -1.39 14.37 -5.32
CA TRP A 179 -0.62 13.13 -5.47
C TRP A 179 0.35 12.86 -4.30
N VAL A 180 0.48 13.76 -3.35
CA VAL A 180 1.20 13.49 -2.10
C VAL A 180 0.40 12.54 -1.22
N ASP A 181 -0.85 12.91 -0.88
CA ASP A 181 -1.67 12.27 0.16
C ASP A 181 -3.16 12.13 -0.21
N GLY A 182 -3.53 12.44 -1.45
CA GLY A 182 -4.91 12.35 -1.92
C GLY A 182 -5.50 10.95 -1.73
N ILE A 183 -6.81 10.91 -1.55
CA ILE A 183 -7.58 9.67 -1.43
C ILE A 183 -7.55 8.97 -2.79
N GLY A 184 -6.58 8.10 -2.96
CA GLY A 184 -6.42 7.31 -4.18
C GLY A 184 -5.21 6.39 -4.07
N PRO A 185 -5.27 5.24 -4.74
CA PRO A 185 -4.24 4.20 -4.63
C PRO A 185 -2.89 4.60 -5.20
N GLU A 186 -2.84 5.60 -6.04
CA GLU A 186 -1.65 6.00 -6.78
C GLU A 186 -0.94 7.24 -6.20
N SER A 187 -1.46 7.87 -5.13
CA SER A 187 -0.71 8.91 -4.43
C SER A 187 0.52 8.32 -3.72
N ALA A 188 1.55 9.13 -3.46
CA ALA A 188 2.76 8.68 -2.78
C ALA A 188 2.44 8.02 -1.43
N HIS A 189 1.55 8.62 -0.64
CA HIS A 189 1.07 8.05 0.62
C HIS A 189 0.26 6.77 0.40
N GLY A 190 -0.62 6.72 -0.62
CA GLY A 190 -1.40 5.54 -0.95
C GLY A 190 -0.52 4.33 -1.31
N VAL A 191 0.48 4.52 -2.17
CA VAL A 191 1.46 3.48 -2.53
C VAL A 191 2.24 2.99 -1.30
N TRP A 192 2.59 3.91 -0.40
CA TRP A 192 3.27 3.57 0.86
C TRP A 192 2.40 2.72 1.78
N LEU A 193 1.13 3.09 1.94
CA LEU A 193 0.18 2.33 2.76
C LEU A 193 -0.08 0.93 2.20
N GLU A 194 -0.15 0.79 0.87
CA GLU A 194 -0.27 -0.53 0.24
C GLU A 194 0.95 -1.41 0.54
N LEU A 195 2.18 -0.89 0.42
CA LEU A 195 3.39 -1.65 0.77
C LEU A 195 3.44 -2.01 2.25
N HIS A 196 3.04 -1.09 3.13
CA HIS A 196 2.96 -1.35 4.56
C HIS A 196 2.00 -2.50 4.87
N GLU A 197 0.80 -2.48 4.28
CA GLU A 197 -0.19 -3.54 4.46
C GLU A 197 0.26 -4.86 3.83
N ASP A 198 0.93 -4.81 2.65
CA ASP A 198 1.49 -6.01 1.99
C ASP A 198 2.53 -6.70 2.89
N LEU A 199 3.49 -5.95 3.44
CA LEU A 199 4.49 -6.50 4.37
C LEU A 199 3.84 -7.03 5.64
N ARG A 200 2.87 -6.31 6.19
CA ARG A 200 2.15 -6.68 7.42
C ARG A 200 1.34 -7.97 7.24
N ALA A 201 0.56 -8.07 6.16
CA ALA A 201 -0.23 -9.24 5.84
C ALA A 201 0.67 -10.46 5.57
N THR A 202 1.76 -10.25 4.82
CA THR A 202 2.71 -11.31 4.45
C THR A 202 3.38 -11.95 5.67
N LEU A 203 3.68 -11.16 6.71
CA LEU A 203 4.36 -11.65 7.92
C LEU A 203 3.40 -12.01 9.07
N GLY A 204 2.09 -11.86 8.89
CA GLY A 204 1.11 -12.14 9.95
C GLY A 204 1.24 -11.18 11.14
N ASN A 205 1.33 -9.86 10.86
CA ASN A 205 1.30 -8.76 11.84
C ASN A 205 2.53 -8.55 12.77
N PRO A 206 3.78 -8.59 12.31
CA PRO A 206 4.94 -8.23 13.15
C PRO A 206 5.27 -6.72 13.17
N LEU A 207 4.72 -5.93 12.27
CA LEU A 207 4.95 -4.47 12.23
C LEU A 207 3.94 -3.82 13.18
N GLY A 208 4.37 -3.49 14.39
CA GLY A 208 3.56 -2.94 15.49
C GLY A 208 2.39 -2.07 15.02
N ALA A 209 1.25 -2.24 15.68
CA ALA A 209 -0.01 -1.58 15.35
C ALA A 209 0.18 -0.07 15.13
N GLY A 210 0.17 0.35 13.88
CA GLY A 210 -0.16 1.73 13.53
C GLY A 210 -1.61 2.01 13.94
N PRO A 211 -2.00 3.27 14.18
CA PRO A 211 -3.34 3.59 14.64
C PRO A 211 -4.37 3.02 13.67
N SER A 212 -5.26 2.17 14.19
CA SER A 212 -6.46 1.74 13.48
C SER A 212 -7.26 3.00 13.14
N VAL A 213 -7.34 3.34 11.87
CA VAL A 213 -8.32 4.32 11.41
C VAL A 213 -9.68 3.63 11.50
N THR A 214 -10.37 3.85 12.60
CA THR A 214 -11.78 3.51 12.73
C THR A 214 -12.55 4.58 11.95
N PRO A 215 -13.32 4.24 10.92
CA PRO A 215 -14.23 5.20 10.31
C PRO A 215 -15.34 5.50 11.32
N GLY A 216 -15.44 6.77 11.74
CA GLY A 216 -16.58 7.33 12.46
C GLY A 216 -17.73 7.63 11.52
#